data_c639b2e4f61f99e184649362f6e0bce2
#
_entry.id   c639b2e4f61f99e184649362f6e0bce2
#
_cell.length_a   1.000
_cell.length_b   1.000
_cell.length_c   1.000
_cell.angle_alpha   90.00
_cell.angle_beta   90.00
_cell.angle_gamma   90.00
#
_symmetry.space_group_name_H-M   'P 1'
#
loop_
_entity.id
_entity.type
_entity.pdbx_description
1 polymer ?
#
loop_
_entity_poly.entity_id
_entity_poly.type
_entity_poly.pdbx_seq_one_letter_code
_entity_poly.pdbx_strand_id
1 'polypeptide(L)'
;LGKTLELLKDRGLEYFYNSEIAKEISKSVNGFITEDDLSSYKPSWREPLHLNIYGYDGWTSPPSTQGYLTLSTLKGFEIIDNQDDYLHTLIESYRIFAADRDNITYDYMGKDHKFNGTDNIYINEKIKQFNSNSSGKFNSPQPHGGGTAYMNAVDESGLGISLIQSNFHGIGSRIGVGSYGFFLHNRGCGFNLIKNHPNMIYPGKKPLHTLSPTIWSKNNELEFIVGTRGGRYQPQLLAQHILPYILKKNSFEEIVKKPRSSI
;
A
#
# COMPACT_ATOMS: atom_id res chain seq x y z
N LEU A 1 -11.86 -8.78 -22.10
CA LEU A 1 -10.53 -8.75 -21.48
C LEU A 1 -9.55 -9.73 -22.16
N GLY A 2 -9.96 -10.99 -22.47
CA GLY A 2 -9.06 -11.96 -23.12
C GLY A 2 -8.40 -11.42 -24.39
N LYS A 3 -9.20 -10.88 -25.33
CA LYS A 3 -8.66 -10.24 -26.55
C LYS A 3 -7.69 -9.09 -26.27
N THR A 4 -7.91 -8.32 -25.21
CA THR A 4 -6.98 -7.24 -24.81
C THR A 4 -5.64 -7.81 -24.35
N LEU A 5 -5.67 -8.87 -23.54
CA LEU A 5 -4.46 -9.56 -23.10
C LEU A 5 -3.69 -10.20 -24.26
N GLU A 6 -4.41 -10.78 -25.23
CA GLU A 6 -3.81 -11.30 -26.48
C GLU A 6 -3.11 -10.18 -27.27
N LEU A 7 -3.78 -9.02 -27.44
CA LEU A 7 -3.18 -7.87 -28.11
C LEU A 7 -1.89 -7.39 -27.40
N LEU A 8 -1.90 -7.33 -26.07
CA LEU A 8 -0.71 -6.91 -25.31
C LEU A 8 0.40 -7.96 -25.38
N LYS A 9 0.06 -9.25 -25.42
CA LYS A 9 1.03 -10.33 -25.63
C LYS A 9 1.70 -10.22 -27.00
N ASP A 10 0.93 -9.97 -28.06
CA ASP A 10 1.42 -9.96 -29.43
C ASP A 10 2.11 -8.66 -29.84
N ARG A 11 1.68 -7.53 -29.27
CA ARG A 11 2.16 -6.18 -29.63
C ARG A 11 3.07 -5.54 -28.59
N GLY A 12 3.22 -6.17 -27.42
CA GLY A 12 3.96 -5.61 -26.28
C GLY A 12 3.12 -4.72 -25.36
N LEU A 13 3.59 -4.54 -24.13
CA LEU A 13 2.85 -3.81 -23.08
C LEU A 13 2.67 -2.32 -23.38
N GLU A 14 3.61 -1.71 -24.12
CA GLU A 14 3.55 -0.31 -24.54
C GLU A 14 2.34 -0.04 -25.47
N TYR A 15 1.82 -1.08 -26.13
CA TYR A 15 0.63 -0.99 -26.96
C TYR A 15 -0.60 -0.48 -26.17
N PHE A 16 -0.65 -0.75 -24.84
CA PHE A 16 -1.72 -0.24 -23.99
C PHE A 16 -1.79 1.30 -23.97
N TYR A 17 -0.64 1.95 -24.02
CA TYR A 17 -0.51 3.38 -23.81
C TYR A 17 -0.45 4.19 -25.12
N ASN A 18 -0.15 3.54 -26.27
CA ASN A 18 0.15 4.21 -27.53
C ASN A 18 -0.69 3.70 -28.72
N SER A 19 -1.92 3.19 -28.45
CA SER A 19 -2.71 2.53 -29.48
C SER A 19 -4.19 2.89 -29.44
N GLU A 20 -5.00 2.13 -30.19
CA GLU A 20 -6.46 2.23 -30.17
C GLU A 20 -7.04 1.97 -28.75
N ILE A 21 -6.31 1.28 -27.86
CA ILE A 21 -6.71 1.14 -26.45
C ILE A 21 -6.65 2.51 -25.76
N ALA A 22 -5.55 3.23 -25.91
CA ALA A 22 -5.37 4.57 -25.34
C ALA A 22 -6.42 5.54 -25.88
N LYS A 23 -6.69 5.50 -27.19
CA LYS A 23 -7.73 6.30 -27.84
C LYS A 23 -9.12 6.00 -27.29
N GLU A 24 -9.47 4.72 -27.09
CA GLU A 24 -10.75 4.35 -26.51
C GLU A 24 -10.85 4.72 -25.03
N ILE A 25 -9.75 4.67 -24.26
CA ILE A 25 -9.70 5.20 -22.89
C ILE A 25 -10.04 6.69 -22.90
N SER A 26 -9.33 7.49 -23.71
CA SER A 26 -9.56 8.94 -23.82
C SER A 26 -11.01 9.27 -24.19
N LYS A 27 -11.55 8.57 -25.17
CA LYS A 27 -12.96 8.70 -25.57
C LYS A 27 -13.93 8.34 -24.45
N SER A 28 -13.66 7.27 -23.70
CA SER A 28 -14.52 6.79 -22.60
C SER A 28 -14.63 7.78 -21.45
N VAL A 29 -13.70 8.73 -21.34
CA VAL A 29 -13.69 9.82 -20.34
C VAL A 29 -13.84 11.20 -20.95
N ASN A 30 -14.39 11.29 -22.18
CA ASN A 30 -14.60 12.55 -22.91
C ASN A 30 -13.33 13.44 -23.00
N GLY A 31 -12.17 12.84 -23.18
CA GLY A 31 -10.88 13.54 -23.28
C GLY A 31 -10.33 14.08 -21.95
N PHE A 32 -10.92 13.76 -20.82
CA PHE A 32 -10.40 14.17 -19.50
C PHE A 32 -9.02 13.56 -19.23
N ILE A 33 -8.77 12.36 -19.73
CA ILE A 33 -7.45 11.74 -19.86
C ILE A 33 -7.18 11.70 -21.36
N THR A 34 -6.11 12.34 -21.81
CA THR A 34 -5.75 12.42 -23.22
C THR A 34 -4.88 11.25 -23.65
N GLU A 35 -4.74 11.04 -24.95
CA GLU A 35 -3.78 10.07 -25.49
C GLU A 35 -2.33 10.47 -25.12
N ASP A 36 -2.02 11.76 -25.05
CA ASP A 36 -0.72 12.29 -24.65
C ASP A 36 -0.43 11.97 -23.16
N ASP A 37 -1.43 12.10 -22.28
CA ASP A 37 -1.29 11.71 -20.87
C ASP A 37 -0.93 10.22 -20.74
N LEU A 38 -1.59 9.36 -21.52
CA LEU A 38 -1.33 7.92 -21.53
C LEU A 38 0.04 7.59 -22.09
N SER A 39 0.40 8.15 -23.24
CA SER A 39 1.67 7.88 -23.92
C SER A 39 2.90 8.39 -23.13
N SER A 40 2.71 9.45 -22.36
CA SER A 40 3.75 10.01 -21.48
C SER A 40 3.98 9.19 -20.21
N TYR A 41 3.00 8.35 -19.80
CA TYR A 41 3.11 7.54 -18.60
C TYR A 41 4.09 6.39 -18.80
N LYS A 42 5.00 6.23 -17.84
CA LYS A 42 5.93 5.09 -17.78
C LYS A 42 5.98 4.51 -16.36
N PRO A 43 5.90 3.19 -16.21
CA PRO A 43 6.19 2.55 -14.93
C PRO A 43 7.65 2.78 -14.55
N SER A 44 7.92 2.83 -13.26
CA SER A 44 9.28 3.03 -12.76
C SER A 44 9.60 2.05 -11.63
N TRP A 45 10.81 1.54 -11.64
CA TRP A 45 11.38 0.86 -10.49
C TRP A 45 11.63 1.85 -9.37
N ARG A 46 11.42 1.40 -8.13
CA ARG A 46 11.63 2.19 -6.92
C ARG A 46 12.34 1.36 -5.87
N GLU A 47 13.23 1.97 -5.11
CA GLU A 47 13.82 1.34 -3.95
C GLU A 47 12.74 1.06 -2.89
N PRO A 48 12.64 -0.17 -2.36
CA PRO A 48 11.69 -0.49 -1.33
C PRO A 48 12.07 0.16 0.00
N LEU A 49 11.06 0.37 0.86
CA LEU A 49 11.30 0.70 2.25
C LEU A 49 11.66 -0.58 3.02
N HIS A 50 12.53 -0.44 4.02
CA HIS A 50 13.03 -1.52 4.83
C HIS A 50 13.06 -1.17 6.32
N LEU A 51 12.73 -2.14 7.19
CA LEU A 51 13.02 -2.12 8.62
C LEU A 51 13.32 -3.53 9.12
N ASN A 52 14.29 -3.64 10.03
CA ASN A 52 14.49 -4.85 10.81
C ASN A 52 13.58 -4.82 12.06
N ILE A 53 12.80 -5.88 12.27
CA ILE A 53 11.78 -5.99 13.32
C ILE A 53 11.89 -7.40 13.91
N TYR A 54 12.26 -7.51 15.17
CA TYR A 54 12.50 -8.78 15.87
C TYR A 54 13.45 -9.73 15.10
N GLY A 55 14.44 -9.17 14.39
CA GLY A 55 15.39 -9.94 13.59
C GLY A 55 14.86 -10.42 12.24
N TYR A 56 13.71 -9.97 11.80
CA TYR A 56 13.19 -10.14 10.45
C TYR A 56 13.32 -8.83 9.66
N ASP A 57 13.77 -8.93 8.43
CA ASP A 57 13.85 -7.79 7.51
C ASP A 57 12.56 -7.67 6.73
N GLY A 58 11.79 -6.63 7.04
CA GLY A 58 10.52 -6.33 6.37
C GLY A 58 10.68 -5.30 5.27
N TRP A 59 10.12 -5.61 4.10
CA TRP A 59 10.20 -4.79 2.89
C TRP A 59 8.81 -4.42 2.40
N THR A 60 8.64 -3.18 1.90
CA THR A 60 7.39 -2.72 1.30
C THR A 60 7.61 -1.62 0.27
N SER A 61 6.59 -1.33 -0.54
CA SER A 61 6.64 -0.25 -1.52
C SER A 61 6.76 1.14 -0.86
N PRO A 62 7.54 2.06 -1.45
CA PRO A 62 7.68 3.43 -0.96
C PRO A 62 6.43 4.28 -1.24
N PRO A 63 6.36 5.53 -0.76
CA PRO A 63 5.34 6.50 -1.17
C PRO A 63 5.28 6.66 -2.71
N SER A 64 4.11 6.88 -3.26
CA SER A 64 2.83 7.31 -2.61
C SER A 64 2.01 6.17 -1.98
N THR A 65 2.57 4.96 -1.76
CA THR A 65 1.87 3.88 -1.06
C THR A 65 1.97 4.04 0.46
N GLN A 66 1.03 3.41 1.18
CA GLN A 66 0.98 3.45 2.64
C GLN A 66 1.72 2.27 3.32
N GLY A 67 2.51 1.51 2.58
CA GLY A 67 3.16 0.28 3.09
C GLY A 67 3.99 0.49 4.36
N TYR A 68 4.63 1.66 4.48
CA TYR A 68 5.42 2.02 5.65
C TYR A 68 4.66 1.88 6.98
N LEU A 69 3.33 2.09 6.99
CA LEU A 69 2.52 1.96 8.20
C LEU A 69 2.59 0.57 8.80
N THR A 70 2.66 -0.48 7.97
CA THR A 70 2.87 -1.84 8.46
C THR A 70 4.19 -1.96 9.21
N LEU A 71 5.28 -1.50 8.59
CA LEU A 71 6.62 -1.60 9.17
C LEU A 71 6.75 -0.75 10.44
N SER A 72 6.31 0.51 10.38
CA SER A 72 6.40 1.44 11.53
C SER A 72 5.53 1.00 12.70
N THR A 73 4.34 0.43 12.43
CA THR A 73 3.48 -0.14 13.48
C THR A 73 4.16 -1.29 14.20
N LEU A 74 4.75 -2.22 13.45
CA LEU A 74 5.44 -3.37 14.02
C LEU A 74 6.71 -2.97 14.76
N LYS A 75 7.46 -2.00 14.23
CA LYS A 75 8.64 -1.44 14.90
C LYS A 75 8.28 -0.68 16.16
N GLY A 76 7.20 0.08 16.13
CA GLY A 76 6.68 0.76 17.32
C GLY A 76 6.27 -0.22 18.41
N PHE A 77 5.61 -1.31 18.05
CA PHE A 77 5.29 -2.39 18.98
C PHE A 77 6.56 -3.01 19.59
N GLU A 78 7.59 -3.29 18.77
CA GLU A 78 8.88 -3.82 19.24
C GLU A 78 9.55 -2.88 20.26
N ILE A 79 9.51 -1.57 20.03
CA ILE A 79 10.13 -0.57 20.92
C ILE A 79 9.37 -0.42 22.24
N ILE A 80 8.03 -0.44 22.19
CA ILE A 80 7.20 -0.36 23.42
C ILE A 80 7.37 -1.62 24.28
N ASP A 81 7.46 -2.78 23.64
CA ASP A 81 7.63 -4.12 24.23
C ASP A 81 6.64 -4.45 25.35
N ASN A 82 5.43 -3.88 25.29
CA ASN A 82 4.35 -4.21 26.24
C ASN A 82 3.49 -5.35 25.71
N GLN A 83 3.96 -6.58 25.92
CA GLN A 83 3.26 -7.80 25.47
C GLN A 83 2.10 -8.23 26.35
N ASP A 84 2.02 -7.74 27.59
CA ASP A 84 0.94 -8.05 28.52
C ASP A 84 -0.38 -7.45 28.05
N ASP A 85 -0.36 -6.25 27.46
CA ASP A 85 -1.50 -5.65 26.76
C ASP A 85 -1.23 -5.58 25.24
N TYR A 86 -1.08 -6.75 24.65
CA TYR A 86 -0.74 -6.94 23.24
C TYR A 86 -1.66 -6.17 22.28
N LEU A 87 -2.99 -6.28 22.50
CA LEU A 87 -3.95 -5.70 21.56
C LEU A 87 -3.95 -4.18 21.64
N HIS A 88 -3.93 -3.60 22.82
CA HIS A 88 -3.83 -2.16 23.03
C HIS A 88 -2.55 -1.60 22.41
N THR A 89 -1.42 -2.24 22.69
CA THR A 89 -0.12 -1.82 22.19
C THR A 89 -0.07 -1.83 20.67
N LEU A 90 -0.61 -2.89 20.02
CA LEU A 90 -0.66 -2.97 18.57
C LEU A 90 -1.56 -1.91 17.94
N ILE A 91 -2.75 -1.70 18.51
CA ILE A 91 -3.72 -0.72 18.04
C ILE A 91 -3.15 0.70 18.17
N GLU A 92 -2.63 1.06 19.32
CA GLU A 92 -2.09 2.40 19.55
C GLU A 92 -0.84 2.65 18.71
N SER A 93 0.05 1.66 18.53
CA SER A 93 1.18 1.78 17.60
C SER A 93 0.70 2.12 16.19
N TYR A 94 -0.33 1.44 15.68
CA TYR A 94 -0.88 1.78 14.36
C TYR A 94 -1.45 3.20 14.32
N ARG A 95 -2.25 3.59 15.32
CA ARG A 95 -2.92 4.91 15.37
C ARG A 95 -1.94 6.06 15.40
N ILE A 96 -0.86 5.92 16.17
CA ILE A 96 0.23 6.91 16.27
C ILE A 96 0.82 7.23 14.89
N PHE A 97 1.16 6.21 14.11
CA PHE A 97 1.74 6.41 12.78
C PHE A 97 0.70 6.77 11.71
N ALA A 98 -0.50 6.22 11.81
CA ALA A 98 -1.59 6.51 10.88
C ALA A 98 -2.09 7.96 10.95
N ALA A 99 -1.89 8.64 12.07
CA ALA A 99 -2.23 10.05 12.24
C ALA A 99 -1.50 10.97 11.24
N ASP A 100 -0.28 10.62 10.83
CA ASP A 100 0.51 11.40 9.87
C ASP A 100 0.36 10.94 8.42
N ARG A 101 -0.38 9.86 8.16
CA ARG A 101 -0.41 9.22 6.84
C ARG A 101 -0.67 10.19 5.70
N ASP A 102 -1.72 11.00 5.81
CA ASP A 102 -2.16 11.87 4.72
C ASP A 102 -1.20 13.07 4.49
N ASN A 103 -0.37 13.38 5.51
CA ASN A 103 0.63 14.45 5.45
C ASN A 103 2.00 14.00 4.95
N ILE A 104 2.32 12.70 5.05
CA ILE A 104 3.64 12.18 4.70
C ILE A 104 3.60 11.15 3.57
N THR A 105 2.42 10.57 3.26
CA THR A 105 2.27 9.60 2.18
C THR A 105 1.73 10.27 0.93
N TYR A 106 2.62 10.81 0.11
CA TYR A 106 2.28 11.45 -1.16
C TYR A 106 3.39 11.23 -2.19
N ASP A 107 3.13 11.58 -3.45
CA ASP A 107 4.13 11.55 -4.50
C ASP A 107 5.01 12.79 -4.45
N TYR A 108 6.30 12.60 -4.21
CA TYR A 108 7.30 13.66 -4.15
C TYR A 108 7.71 14.22 -5.51
N MET A 109 7.21 13.63 -6.61
CA MET A 109 7.44 14.07 -7.99
C MET A 109 8.93 14.21 -8.34
N GLY A 110 9.76 13.28 -7.86
CA GLY A 110 11.21 13.30 -8.10
C GLY A 110 11.98 14.39 -7.35
N LYS A 111 11.33 15.13 -6.46
CA LYS A 111 12.04 16.06 -5.57
C LYS A 111 12.81 15.27 -4.50
N ASP A 112 13.98 15.82 -4.14
CA ASP A 112 14.81 15.29 -3.04
C ASP A 112 14.09 15.50 -1.69
N HIS A 113 13.02 14.77 -1.46
CA HIS A 113 12.36 14.72 -0.18
C HIS A 113 12.68 13.40 0.49
N LYS A 114 13.40 13.48 1.59
CA LYS A 114 13.72 12.30 2.38
C LYS A 114 12.45 11.84 3.12
N PHE A 115 11.89 10.70 2.67
CA PHE A 115 10.79 10.06 3.38
C PHE A 115 11.29 9.56 4.75
N ASN A 116 10.58 9.93 5.81
CA ASN A 116 11.00 9.63 7.18
C ASN A 116 10.14 8.60 7.91
N GLY A 117 9.10 8.07 7.28
CA GLY A 117 8.14 7.17 7.95
C GLY A 117 8.74 5.85 8.46
N THR A 118 9.90 5.43 7.91
CA THR A 118 10.68 4.29 8.41
C THR A 118 12.01 4.71 9.06
N ASP A 119 12.20 6.01 9.31
CA ASP A 119 13.38 6.52 9.99
C ASP A 119 13.29 6.24 11.50
N ASN A 120 14.37 5.74 12.09
CA ASN A 120 14.40 5.43 13.52
C ASN A 120 14.19 6.67 14.42
N ILE A 121 14.65 7.86 14.00
CA ILE A 121 14.43 9.09 14.75
C ILE A 121 12.93 9.41 14.77
N TYR A 122 12.29 9.38 13.59
CA TYR A 122 10.84 9.58 13.49
C TYR A 122 10.05 8.58 14.33
N ILE A 123 10.38 7.29 14.23
CA ILE A 123 9.68 6.24 14.98
C ILE A 123 9.83 6.45 16.48
N ASN A 124 11.05 6.67 16.97
CA ASN A 124 11.31 6.89 18.41
C ASN A 124 10.60 8.15 18.95
N GLU A 125 10.54 9.23 18.19
CA GLU A 125 9.81 10.44 18.60
C GLU A 125 8.29 10.18 18.63
N LYS A 126 7.76 9.50 17.65
CA LYS A 126 6.32 9.22 17.58
C LYS A 126 5.85 8.31 18.69
N ILE A 127 6.61 7.28 19.01
CA ILE A 127 6.21 6.30 20.02
C ILE A 127 6.16 6.86 21.45
N LYS A 128 6.77 8.01 21.71
CA LYS A 128 6.61 8.75 22.98
C LYS A 128 5.16 9.16 23.26
N GLN A 129 4.29 9.15 22.25
CA GLN A 129 2.85 9.41 22.40
C GLN A 129 2.07 8.21 22.94
N PHE A 130 2.71 7.04 23.04
CA PHE A 130 2.06 5.85 23.58
C PHE A 130 1.75 6.02 25.06
N ASN A 131 0.55 5.57 25.45
CA ASN A 131 0.12 5.53 26.84
C ASN A 131 -0.52 4.16 27.12
N SER A 132 0.03 3.43 28.09
CA SER A 132 -0.46 2.10 28.43
C SER A 132 -1.85 2.08 29.11
N ASN A 133 -2.29 3.21 29.67
CA ASN A 133 -3.51 3.29 30.45
C ASN A 133 -4.66 4.03 29.75
N SER A 134 -4.44 4.55 28.55
CA SER A 134 -5.47 5.30 27.82
C SER A 134 -5.23 5.28 26.32
N SER A 135 -6.32 5.30 25.56
CA SER A 135 -6.25 5.50 24.12
C SER A 135 -5.90 6.92 23.76
N GLY A 136 -4.98 7.11 22.84
CA GLY A 136 -4.64 8.40 22.25
C GLY A 136 -5.82 8.99 21.46
N LYS A 137 -5.86 10.31 21.34
CA LYS A 137 -6.84 11.03 20.50
C LYS A 137 -6.24 11.24 19.12
N PHE A 138 -6.49 10.33 18.20
CA PHE A 138 -6.04 10.42 16.81
C PHE A 138 -7.25 10.48 15.87
N ASN A 139 -7.11 11.20 14.77
CA ASN A 139 -8.11 11.19 13.72
C ASN A 139 -8.10 9.81 13.03
N SER A 140 -9.21 9.09 13.14
CA SER A 140 -9.37 7.83 12.42
C SER A 140 -9.60 8.09 10.94
N PRO A 141 -8.93 7.39 10.04
CA PRO A 141 -9.22 7.50 8.62
C PRO A 141 -10.63 6.98 8.35
N GLN A 142 -11.36 7.68 7.50
CA GLN A 142 -12.68 7.21 7.06
C GLN A 142 -12.56 5.84 6.37
N PRO A 143 -13.44 4.88 6.68
CA PRO A 143 -13.43 3.59 6.03
C PRO A 143 -13.79 3.73 4.56
N HIS A 144 -12.98 3.15 3.68
CA HIS A 144 -13.28 3.03 2.27
C HIS A 144 -13.16 1.58 1.88
N GLY A 145 -14.28 0.95 1.55
CA GLY A 145 -14.31 -0.37 0.96
C GLY A 145 -13.54 -0.37 -0.37
N GLY A 146 -12.71 -1.36 -0.60
CA GLY A 146 -11.90 -1.46 -1.81
C GLY A 146 -12.03 -2.80 -2.51
N GLY A 147 -12.07 -2.77 -3.85
CA GLY A 147 -11.86 -3.93 -4.71
C GLY A 147 -10.36 -4.10 -4.96
N THR A 148 -9.71 -4.99 -4.22
CA THR A 148 -8.27 -5.25 -4.32
C THR A 148 -8.04 -6.73 -4.49
N ALA A 149 -7.12 -7.12 -5.38
CA ALA A 149 -6.59 -8.48 -5.50
C ALA A 149 -5.13 -8.49 -5.02
N TYR A 150 -4.79 -9.49 -4.25
CA TYR A 150 -3.44 -9.78 -3.82
C TYR A 150 -3.03 -11.18 -4.26
N MET A 151 -1.83 -11.29 -4.79
CA MET A 151 -1.24 -12.55 -5.24
C MET A 151 0.22 -12.59 -4.80
N ASN A 152 0.72 -13.78 -4.51
CA ASN A 152 2.14 -14.02 -4.30
C ASN A 152 2.56 -15.33 -4.97
N ALA A 153 3.83 -15.43 -5.26
CA ALA A 153 4.45 -16.66 -5.76
C ALA A 153 5.90 -16.70 -5.28
N VAL A 154 6.40 -17.91 -5.10
CA VAL A 154 7.81 -18.18 -4.78
C VAL A 154 8.24 -19.35 -5.68
N ASP A 155 9.38 -19.23 -6.31
CA ASP A 155 9.95 -20.31 -7.11
C ASP A 155 10.93 -21.18 -6.29
N GLU A 156 11.45 -22.24 -6.91
CA GLU A 156 12.39 -23.18 -6.29
C GLU A 156 13.73 -22.54 -5.88
N SER A 157 14.08 -21.39 -6.48
CA SER A 157 15.31 -20.66 -6.13
C SER A 157 15.12 -19.73 -4.92
N GLY A 158 13.89 -19.59 -4.42
CA GLY A 158 13.55 -18.65 -3.36
C GLY A 158 13.23 -17.24 -3.88
N LEU A 159 13.14 -17.03 -5.20
CA LEU A 159 12.69 -15.76 -5.76
C LEU A 159 11.20 -15.58 -5.49
N GLY A 160 10.86 -14.56 -4.70
CA GLY A 160 9.50 -14.27 -4.29
C GLY A 160 8.92 -13.01 -4.93
N ILE A 161 7.63 -13.05 -5.25
CA ILE A 161 6.88 -11.89 -5.71
C ILE A 161 5.68 -11.60 -4.81
N SER A 162 5.48 -10.33 -4.48
CA SER A 162 4.32 -9.80 -3.74
C SER A 162 3.59 -8.82 -4.66
N LEU A 163 2.51 -9.28 -5.30
CA LEU A 163 1.77 -8.52 -6.31
C LEU A 163 0.42 -8.09 -5.76
N ILE A 164 0.15 -6.79 -5.82
CA ILE A 164 -1.13 -6.23 -5.40
C ILE A 164 -1.66 -5.26 -6.46
N GLN A 165 -2.91 -5.40 -6.83
CA GLN A 165 -3.59 -4.49 -7.75
C GLN A 165 -4.98 -4.12 -7.25
N SER A 166 -5.46 -2.94 -7.63
CA SER A 166 -6.76 -2.44 -7.17
C SER A 166 -7.30 -1.37 -8.11
N ASN A 167 -8.58 -1.46 -8.38
CA ASN A 167 -9.32 -0.35 -8.99
C ASN A 167 -9.72 0.73 -7.97
N PHE A 168 -9.32 0.58 -6.71
CA PHE A 168 -9.62 1.38 -5.53
C PHE A 168 -11.02 1.06 -4.97
N HIS A 169 -12.07 1.81 -5.29
CA HIS A 169 -13.41 1.54 -4.76
C HIS A 169 -14.19 0.58 -5.66
N GLY A 170 -14.56 -0.60 -5.18
CA GLY A 170 -15.33 -1.58 -5.93
C GLY A 170 -14.67 -1.93 -7.28
N ILE A 171 -15.36 -1.68 -8.37
CA ILE A 171 -14.88 -1.87 -9.73
C ILE A 171 -14.21 -0.61 -10.32
N GLY A 172 -13.83 0.36 -9.49
CA GLY A 172 -13.23 1.61 -9.90
C GLY A 172 -14.23 2.70 -10.25
N SER A 173 -13.99 3.43 -11.33
CA SER A 173 -14.83 4.52 -11.81
C SER A 173 -16.19 4.08 -12.37
N ARG A 174 -16.40 2.78 -12.57
CA ARG A 174 -17.52 2.18 -13.33
C ARG A 174 -17.53 2.54 -14.81
N ILE A 175 -16.49 3.18 -15.32
CA ILE A 175 -16.32 3.47 -16.74
C ILE A 175 -15.67 2.27 -17.39
N GLY A 176 -16.39 1.56 -18.26
CA GLY A 176 -15.88 0.50 -19.10
C GLY A 176 -15.20 1.07 -20.35
N VAL A 177 -14.10 0.47 -20.77
CA VAL A 177 -13.38 0.91 -21.97
C VAL A 177 -13.83 0.11 -23.19
N GLY A 178 -14.81 0.63 -23.89
CA GLY A 178 -15.35 0.05 -25.12
C GLY A 178 -15.52 -1.47 -25.07
N SER A 179 -15.03 -2.17 -26.07
CA SER A 179 -15.06 -3.65 -26.16
C SER A 179 -13.84 -4.33 -25.50
N TYR A 180 -12.93 -3.56 -24.87
CA TYR A 180 -11.69 -4.10 -24.31
C TYR A 180 -11.89 -4.89 -23.00
N GLY A 181 -13.04 -4.75 -22.32
CA GLY A 181 -13.46 -5.61 -21.22
C GLY A 181 -12.74 -5.36 -19.90
N PHE A 182 -12.36 -4.11 -19.62
CA PHE A 182 -11.85 -3.66 -18.33
C PHE A 182 -12.50 -2.33 -17.93
N PHE A 183 -12.44 -2.03 -16.62
CA PHE A 183 -12.89 -0.77 -16.05
C PHE A 183 -11.70 0.10 -15.66
N LEU A 184 -11.86 1.42 -15.82
CA LEU A 184 -10.89 2.38 -15.30
C LEU A 184 -10.97 2.44 -13.76
N HIS A 185 -9.81 2.50 -13.11
CA HIS A 185 -9.74 2.71 -11.67
C HIS A 185 -10.19 4.15 -11.30
N ASN A 186 -10.58 4.34 -10.05
CA ASN A 186 -10.91 5.68 -9.52
C ASN A 186 -9.88 6.17 -8.50
N ARG A 187 -8.61 5.84 -8.70
CA ARG A 187 -7.51 6.16 -7.77
C ARG A 187 -7.32 7.68 -7.57
N GLY A 188 -7.78 8.50 -8.51
CA GLY A 188 -7.80 9.96 -8.37
C GLY A 188 -8.52 10.47 -7.11
N CYS A 189 -9.47 9.69 -6.55
CA CYS A 189 -10.07 9.99 -5.25
C CYS A 189 -9.06 10.00 -4.08
N GLY A 190 -7.83 9.51 -4.30
CA GLY A 190 -6.74 9.59 -3.33
C GLY A 190 -6.10 10.97 -3.23
N PHE A 191 -6.36 11.89 -4.15
CA PHE A 191 -5.89 13.28 -4.05
C PHE A 191 -6.66 14.07 -2.99
N ASN A 192 -6.03 15.15 -2.49
CA ASN A 192 -6.65 16.15 -1.63
C ASN A 192 -6.94 17.41 -2.46
N LEU A 193 -8.05 18.09 -2.18
CA LEU A 193 -8.43 19.32 -2.85
C LEU A 193 -8.10 20.58 -2.04
N ILE A 194 -7.57 20.43 -0.83
CA ILE A 194 -7.16 21.55 0.02
C ILE A 194 -5.88 22.18 -0.56
N LYS A 195 -5.94 23.49 -0.78
CA LYS A 195 -4.79 24.26 -1.29
C LYS A 195 -3.57 24.07 -0.39
N ASN A 196 -2.42 23.85 -1.01
CA ASN A 196 -1.12 23.60 -0.36
C ASN A 196 -1.02 22.29 0.44
N HIS A 197 -2.03 21.42 0.38
CA HIS A 197 -1.90 20.09 0.98
C HIS A 197 -0.84 19.27 0.22
N PRO A 198 0.04 18.51 0.91
CA PRO A 198 1.10 17.73 0.24
C PRO A 198 0.58 16.79 -0.84
N ASN A 199 -0.61 16.22 -0.67
CA ASN A 199 -1.27 15.34 -1.65
C ASN A 199 -2.33 16.07 -2.50
N MET A 200 -2.23 17.39 -2.66
CA MET A 200 -3.11 18.13 -3.57
C MET A 200 -2.89 17.66 -5.00
N ILE A 201 -3.98 17.61 -5.78
CA ILE A 201 -3.91 17.28 -7.21
C ILE A 201 -3.01 18.27 -7.95
N TYR A 202 -2.12 17.74 -8.79
CA TYR A 202 -1.18 18.55 -9.59
C TYR A 202 -0.80 17.77 -10.87
N PRO A 203 -0.53 18.45 -12.00
CA PRO A 203 -0.10 17.80 -13.24
C PRO A 203 1.10 16.85 -13.02
N GLY A 204 1.03 15.65 -13.58
CA GLY A 204 2.07 14.62 -13.46
C GLY A 204 2.18 13.93 -12.10
N LYS A 205 1.39 14.31 -11.09
CA LYS A 205 1.44 13.75 -9.74
C LYS A 205 0.60 12.50 -9.59
N LYS A 206 1.14 11.51 -8.85
CA LYS A 206 0.41 10.30 -8.46
C LYS A 206 -0.36 10.54 -7.16
N PRO A 207 -1.60 10.05 -7.04
CA PRO A 207 -2.36 10.16 -5.80
C PRO A 207 -1.80 9.24 -4.71
N LEU A 208 -2.16 9.51 -3.46
CA LEU A 208 -1.96 8.57 -2.34
C LEU A 208 -2.54 7.21 -2.70
N HIS A 209 -1.77 6.16 -2.47
CA HIS A 209 -2.11 4.79 -2.78
C HIS A 209 -2.22 3.93 -1.53
N THR A 210 -3.29 3.14 -1.43
CA THR A 210 -3.56 2.31 -0.25
C THR A 210 -2.96 0.90 -0.32
N LEU A 211 -2.21 0.57 -1.37
CA LEU A 211 -1.57 -0.73 -1.49
C LEU A 211 -0.42 -0.88 -0.48
N SER A 212 -0.28 -2.09 0.05
CA SER A 212 0.71 -2.40 1.09
C SER A 212 1.24 -3.83 0.90
N PRO A 213 1.93 -4.12 -0.22
CA PRO A 213 2.57 -5.43 -0.40
C PRO A 213 3.75 -5.54 0.55
N THR A 214 3.99 -6.71 1.12
CA THR A 214 5.16 -6.95 1.98
C THR A 214 5.90 -8.23 1.61
N ILE A 215 7.22 -8.20 1.79
CA ILE A 215 8.13 -9.35 1.72
C ILE A 215 8.95 -9.35 2.99
N TRP A 216 9.21 -10.52 3.53
CA TRP A 216 9.94 -10.68 4.78
C TRP A 216 11.06 -11.69 4.60
N SER A 217 12.27 -11.31 5.01
CA SER A 217 13.44 -12.16 4.99
C SER A 217 14.06 -12.30 6.38
N LYS A 218 14.85 -13.34 6.56
CA LYS A 218 15.62 -13.57 7.75
C LYS A 218 16.95 -14.23 7.37
N ASN A 219 18.06 -13.71 7.88
CA ASN A 219 19.40 -14.19 7.53
C ASN A 219 19.66 -14.20 6.01
N ASN A 220 19.14 -13.20 5.30
CA ASN A 220 19.18 -13.06 3.83
C ASN A 220 18.39 -14.13 3.04
N GLU A 221 17.53 -14.90 3.68
CA GLU A 221 16.66 -15.86 3.01
C GLU A 221 15.21 -15.38 3.08
N LEU A 222 14.43 -15.66 2.03
CA LEU A 222 13.00 -15.38 2.02
C LEU A 222 12.31 -16.23 3.08
N GLU A 223 11.64 -15.59 4.02
CA GLU A 223 10.93 -16.28 5.11
C GLU A 223 9.42 -16.38 4.81
N PHE A 224 8.80 -15.28 4.44
CA PHE A 224 7.39 -15.27 4.04
C PHE A 224 7.03 -14.03 3.23
N ILE A 225 5.93 -14.16 2.49
CA ILE A 225 5.32 -13.06 1.73
C ILE A 225 3.87 -12.94 2.16
N VAL A 226 3.43 -11.74 2.51
CA VAL A 226 2.06 -11.49 2.94
C VAL A 226 1.52 -10.16 2.45
N GLY A 227 0.27 -10.17 2.05
CA GLY A 227 -0.49 -9.00 1.67
C GLY A 227 -1.98 -9.25 1.87
N THR A 228 -2.77 -8.22 1.74
CA THR A 228 -4.22 -8.29 1.96
C THR A 228 -4.96 -7.27 1.12
N ARG A 229 -6.23 -7.46 0.93
CA ARG A 229 -7.16 -6.42 0.51
C ARG A 229 -7.60 -5.60 1.73
N GLY A 230 -8.25 -4.45 1.53
CA GLY A 230 -8.85 -3.68 2.63
C GLY A 230 -8.62 -2.17 2.55
N GLY A 231 -8.11 -1.65 1.43
CA GLY A 231 -7.90 -0.21 1.27
C GLY A 231 -7.03 0.36 2.40
N ARG A 232 -7.55 1.34 3.12
CA ARG A 232 -6.84 1.99 4.24
C ARG A 232 -6.55 1.07 5.42
N TYR A 233 -7.29 -0.04 5.57
CA TYR A 233 -7.09 -1.01 6.64
C TYR A 233 -5.94 -1.98 6.41
N GLN A 234 -5.37 -2.06 5.19
CA GLN A 234 -4.32 -3.03 4.87
C GLN A 234 -3.18 -3.04 5.89
N PRO A 235 -2.57 -1.90 6.30
CA PRO A 235 -1.44 -1.94 7.22
C PRO A 235 -1.78 -2.52 8.59
N GLN A 236 -2.94 -2.17 9.17
CA GLN A 236 -3.33 -2.69 10.47
C GLN A 236 -3.72 -4.18 10.41
N LEU A 237 -4.34 -4.63 9.30
CA LEU A 237 -4.63 -6.03 9.09
C LEU A 237 -3.34 -6.85 8.94
N LEU A 238 -2.37 -6.34 8.17
CA LEU A 238 -1.06 -6.97 8.01
C LEU A 238 -0.31 -7.06 9.34
N ALA A 239 -0.31 -6.00 10.14
CA ALA A 239 0.34 -6.01 11.45
C ALA A 239 -0.26 -7.10 12.36
N GLN A 240 -1.60 -7.30 12.35
CA GLN A 240 -2.27 -8.35 13.10
C GLN A 240 -1.95 -9.78 12.63
N HIS A 241 -1.53 -9.95 11.36
CA HIS A 241 -1.09 -11.25 10.85
C HIS A 241 0.40 -11.49 11.10
N ILE A 242 1.22 -10.48 10.86
CA ILE A 242 2.68 -10.62 10.89
C ILE A 242 3.19 -10.75 12.31
N LEU A 243 2.71 -9.92 13.23
CA LEU A 243 3.24 -9.86 14.60
C LEU A 243 3.13 -11.19 15.37
N PRO A 244 1.98 -11.91 15.38
CA PRO A 244 1.88 -13.20 16.07
C PRO A 244 2.80 -14.27 15.48
N TYR A 245 3.06 -14.21 14.18
CA TYR A 245 4.00 -15.11 13.51
C TYR A 245 5.45 -14.82 13.94
N ILE A 246 5.87 -13.57 13.85
CA ILE A 246 7.24 -13.13 14.23
C ILE A 246 7.52 -13.46 15.71
N LEU A 247 6.55 -13.25 16.59
CA LEU A 247 6.65 -13.58 18.02
C LEU A 247 6.52 -15.09 18.31
N LYS A 248 6.38 -15.93 17.27
CA LYS A 248 6.20 -17.40 17.40
C LYS A 248 5.02 -17.80 18.29
N LYS A 249 4.00 -16.95 18.36
CA LYS A 249 2.79 -17.22 19.17
C LYS A 249 1.80 -18.12 18.44
N ASN A 250 1.80 -18.10 17.10
CA ASN A 250 0.85 -18.83 16.27
C ASN A 250 1.45 -19.18 14.91
N SER A 251 1.02 -20.29 14.32
CA SER A 251 1.21 -20.61 12.91
C SER A 251 0.36 -19.72 12.01
N PHE A 252 0.69 -19.58 10.73
CA PHE A 252 -0.16 -18.84 9.78
C PHE A 252 -1.57 -19.42 9.67
N GLU A 253 -1.72 -20.75 9.73
CA GLU A 253 -3.00 -21.40 9.70
C GLU A 253 -3.90 -20.98 10.88
N GLU A 254 -3.33 -20.86 12.07
CA GLU A 254 -4.06 -20.36 13.25
C GLU A 254 -4.39 -18.88 13.14
N ILE A 255 -3.43 -18.08 12.63
CA ILE A 255 -3.57 -16.63 12.49
C ILE A 255 -4.72 -16.28 11.55
N VAL A 256 -4.84 -16.95 10.41
CA VAL A 256 -5.90 -16.64 9.43
C VAL A 256 -7.30 -17.00 9.91
N LYS A 257 -7.42 -17.88 10.91
CA LYS A 257 -8.69 -18.27 11.55
C LYS A 257 -9.15 -17.30 12.64
N LYS A 258 -8.23 -16.45 13.16
CA LYS A 258 -8.56 -15.50 14.24
C LYS A 258 -9.38 -14.32 13.72
N PRO A 259 -10.30 -13.77 14.54
CA PRO A 259 -10.98 -12.52 14.23
C PRO A 259 -9.97 -11.37 14.12
N ARG A 260 -10.30 -10.35 13.33
CA ARG A 260 -9.51 -9.15 13.12
C ARG A 260 -10.30 -7.92 13.48
N SER A 261 -9.60 -6.94 14.03
CA SER A 261 -10.16 -5.61 14.29
C SER A 261 -9.69 -4.62 13.22
N SER A 262 -10.51 -3.61 12.97
CA SER A 262 -10.16 -2.44 12.17
C SER A 262 -10.73 -1.18 12.81
N ILE A 263 -9.93 -0.14 12.85
CA ILE A 263 -10.24 1.14 13.48
C ILE A 263 -10.14 2.27 12.48
#